data_b3a0c7d330dd015d30d0a685190ec6ca
#
_entry.id   b3a0c7d330dd015d30d0a685190ec6ca
#
_cell.length_a   1.000
_cell.length_b   1.000
_cell.length_c   1.000
_cell.angle_alpha   90.00
_cell.angle_beta   90.00
_cell.angle_gamma   90.00
#
_symmetry.space_group_name_H-M   'P 1'
#
loop_
_entity.id
_entity.type
_entity.pdbx_description
1 polymer ?
#
loop_
_entity_poly.entity_id
_entity_poly.type
_entity_poly.pdbx_seq_one_letter_code
_entity_poly.pdbx_strand_id
1 'polypeptide(L)'
;MGYSIYIAEDDKKIRELIHRFLESDGYAVTSFENGDELLTAFWKNPADLVILDIMMPGTDGLEICSRLREFTDVPIILLTAKDSELDYVSGITQGSDDYLTKPFRPTILLMRVKALLRRVEMSKNKISEEKNITAGDLRFVPEDNTVYCNDKTICFSQTELKMLTFMMNRAEKAYSREELLNEIWGYESEVETRVTDETIRRIRKKLLQAGSSVKIETIWGFGYRMKTAEETGNEKY
;
A
#
# COMPACT_ATOMS: atom_id res chain seq x y z
N MET A 1 -20.36 2.73 12.92
CA MET A 1 -20.35 3.76 11.85
C MET A 1 -19.74 3.09 10.62
N GLY A 2 -20.32 3.30 9.43
CA GLY A 2 -19.77 2.75 8.19
C GLY A 2 -18.52 3.51 7.78
N TYR A 3 -17.56 2.84 7.11
CA TYR A 3 -16.39 3.47 6.54
C TYR A 3 -16.77 4.48 5.45
N SER A 4 -16.03 5.60 5.39
CA SER A 4 -16.16 6.64 4.38
C SER A 4 -15.17 6.41 3.25
N ILE A 5 -15.64 6.50 2.00
CA ILE A 5 -14.82 6.30 0.79
C ILE A 5 -14.97 7.51 -0.11
N TYR A 6 -13.83 8.07 -0.53
CA TYR A 6 -13.78 9.14 -1.53
C TYR A 6 -13.35 8.59 -2.88
N ILE A 7 -14.03 9.04 -3.95
CA ILE A 7 -13.76 8.63 -5.32
C ILE A 7 -13.51 9.88 -6.17
N ALA A 8 -12.39 9.95 -6.90
CA ALA A 8 -12.20 10.89 -7.99
C ALA A 8 -12.09 10.11 -9.30
N GLU A 9 -12.99 10.43 -10.24
CA GLU A 9 -13.13 9.80 -11.55
C GLU A 9 -13.85 10.79 -12.47
N ASP A 10 -13.27 11.13 -13.61
CA ASP A 10 -13.87 12.11 -14.54
C ASP A 10 -15.01 11.53 -15.38
N ASP A 11 -14.93 10.23 -15.77
CA ASP A 11 -16.04 9.58 -16.46
C ASP A 11 -17.24 9.40 -15.50
N LYS A 12 -18.31 10.14 -15.80
CA LYS A 12 -19.56 10.12 -15.02
C LYS A 12 -20.14 8.72 -14.87
N LYS A 13 -20.08 7.89 -15.92
CA LYS A 13 -20.68 6.54 -15.89
C LYS A 13 -19.91 5.59 -14.96
N ILE A 14 -18.58 5.65 -15.04
CA ILE A 14 -17.69 4.86 -14.17
C ILE A 14 -17.85 5.35 -12.72
N ARG A 15 -17.82 6.66 -12.50
CA ARG A 15 -17.99 7.29 -11.18
C ARG A 15 -19.30 6.87 -10.52
N GLU A 16 -20.43 6.97 -11.23
CA GLU A 16 -21.75 6.56 -10.72
C GLU A 16 -21.83 5.04 -10.47
N LEU A 17 -21.23 4.22 -11.33
CA LEU A 17 -21.18 2.78 -11.17
C LEU A 17 -20.46 2.40 -9.87
N ILE A 18 -19.25 2.95 -9.66
CA ILE A 18 -18.48 2.69 -8.45
C ILE A 18 -19.23 3.17 -7.21
N HIS A 19 -19.75 4.40 -7.25
CA HIS A 19 -20.49 5.00 -6.15
C HIS A 19 -21.63 4.10 -5.69
N ARG A 20 -22.57 3.78 -6.59
CA ARG A 20 -23.76 2.96 -6.28
C ARG A 20 -23.38 1.57 -5.79
N PHE A 21 -22.33 0.98 -6.36
CA PHE A 21 -21.90 -0.36 -5.98
C PHE A 21 -21.33 -0.40 -4.57
N LEU A 22 -20.51 0.57 -4.19
CA LEU A 22 -19.95 0.66 -2.84
C LEU A 22 -20.99 1.09 -1.81
N GLU A 23 -21.90 2.02 -2.17
CA GLU A 23 -23.02 2.43 -1.32
C GLU A 23 -23.97 1.26 -1.02
N SER A 24 -24.23 0.40 -2.02
CA SER A 24 -25.07 -0.79 -1.83
C SER A 24 -24.45 -1.84 -0.87
N ASP A 25 -23.13 -1.80 -0.67
CA ASP A 25 -22.42 -2.64 0.29
C ASP A 25 -22.26 -1.97 1.67
N GLY A 26 -22.89 -0.79 1.88
CA GLY A 26 -23.00 -0.11 3.16
C GLY A 26 -21.90 0.92 3.47
N TYR A 27 -21.11 1.34 2.50
CA TYR A 27 -20.12 2.41 2.66
C TYR A 27 -20.75 3.80 2.50
N ALA A 28 -20.20 4.79 3.23
CA ALA A 28 -20.51 6.20 3.02
C ALA A 28 -19.63 6.74 1.88
N VAL A 29 -20.20 6.91 0.68
CA VAL A 29 -19.42 7.25 -0.52
C VAL A 29 -19.60 8.72 -0.89
N THR A 30 -18.50 9.42 -1.13
CA THR A 30 -18.50 10.77 -1.73
C THR A 30 -17.68 10.74 -3.02
N SER A 31 -18.26 11.26 -4.11
CA SER A 31 -17.66 11.21 -5.45
C SER A 31 -17.35 12.61 -5.97
N PHE A 32 -16.20 12.76 -6.62
CA PHE A 32 -15.67 13.99 -7.18
C PHE A 32 -15.36 13.79 -8.68
N GLU A 33 -15.44 14.87 -9.45
CA GLU A 33 -15.15 14.86 -10.89
C GLU A 33 -13.65 15.00 -11.19
N ASN A 34 -12.87 15.44 -10.19
CA ASN A 34 -11.44 15.63 -10.29
C ASN A 34 -10.76 15.46 -8.93
N GLY A 35 -9.43 15.33 -8.97
CA GLY A 35 -8.62 15.12 -7.77
C GLY A 35 -8.50 16.35 -6.87
N ASP A 36 -8.56 17.56 -7.41
CA ASP A 36 -8.42 18.79 -6.63
C ASP A 36 -9.61 19.02 -5.70
N GLU A 37 -10.83 18.70 -6.18
CA GLU A 37 -12.04 18.72 -5.34
C GLU A 37 -11.94 17.68 -4.22
N LEU A 38 -11.49 16.46 -4.55
CA LEU A 38 -11.27 15.40 -3.56
C LEU A 38 -10.28 15.85 -2.49
N LEU A 39 -9.11 16.39 -2.87
CA LEU A 39 -8.14 16.90 -1.91
C LEU A 39 -8.74 17.97 -0.99
N THR A 40 -9.47 18.91 -1.57
CA THR A 40 -10.12 19.99 -0.80
C THR A 40 -11.11 19.44 0.22
N ALA A 41 -11.88 18.41 -0.16
CA ALA A 41 -12.81 17.74 0.74
C ALA A 41 -12.06 16.91 1.81
N PHE A 42 -11.01 16.21 1.41
CA PHE A 42 -10.21 15.35 2.29
C PHE A 42 -9.56 16.14 3.45
N TRP A 43 -9.03 17.33 3.17
CA TRP A 43 -8.45 18.18 4.23
C TRP A 43 -9.47 18.70 5.23
N LYS A 44 -10.74 18.79 4.84
CA LYS A 44 -11.84 19.22 5.75
C LYS A 44 -12.38 18.04 6.55
N ASN A 45 -12.51 16.89 5.92
CA ASN A 45 -13.06 15.67 6.51
C ASN A 45 -12.38 14.46 5.88
N PRO A 46 -11.33 13.87 6.49
CA PRO A 46 -10.62 12.72 5.93
C PRO A 46 -11.52 11.49 5.73
N ALA A 47 -11.36 10.81 4.60
CA ALA A 47 -11.98 9.54 4.34
C ALA A 47 -11.13 8.37 4.88
N ASP A 48 -11.76 7.20 5.06
CA ASP A 48 -11.08 5.97 5.48
C ASP A 48 -10.40 5.24 4.32
N LEU A 49 -10.77 5.54 3.06
CA LEU A 49 -10.17 5.01 1.84
C LEU A 49 -10.40 5.98 0.68
N VAL A 50 -9.44 6.05 -0.24
CA VAL A 50 -9.50 6.89 -1.44
C VAL A 50 -9.36 6.02 -2.68
N ILE A 51 -10.20 6.28 -3.71
CA ILE A 51 -10.11 5.69 -5.04
C ILE A 51 -9.85 6.83 -6.03
N LEU A 52 -8.77 6.73 -6.80
CA LEU A 52 -8.35 7.77 -7.75
C LEU A 52 -8.20 7.19 -9.15
N ASP A 53 -8.85 7.78 -10.13
CA ASP A 53 -8.42 7.59 -11.50
C ASP A 53 -7.08 8.29 -11.73
N ILE A 54 -6.19 7.66 -12.48
CA ILE A 54 -4.92 8.27 -12.86
C ILE A 54 -5.15 9.38 -13.87
N MET A 55 -5.94 9.11 -14.90
CA MET A 55 -6.11 10.01 -16.03
C MET A 55 -7.34 10.92 -15.86
N MET A 56 -7.17 12.01 -15.12
CA MET A 56 -8.20 13.01 -14.92
C MET A 56 -7.76 14.37 -15.44
N PRO A 57 -8.70 15.24 -15.89
CA PRO A 57 -8.37 16.62 -16.22
C PRO A 57 -7.95 17.40 -14.97
N GLY A 58 -6.96 18.29 -15.12
CA GLY A 58 -6.36 19.06 -14.03
C GLY A 58 -5.17 18.31 -13.40
N THR A 59 -5.14 18.20 -12.09
CA THR A 59 -4.11 17.45 -11.37
C THR A 59 -4.39 15.95 -11.52
N ASP A 60 -3.42 15.20 -12.06
CA ASP A 60 -3.58 13.75 -12.26
C ASP A 60 -3.64 12.97 -10.94
N GLY A 61 -4.21 11.75 -11.01
CA GLY A 61 -4.40 10.92 -9.81
C GLY A 61 -3.10 10.51 -9.12
N LEU A 62 -1.97 10.50 -9.83
CA LEU A 62 -0.67 10.17 -9.29
C LEU A 62 -0.13 11.30 -8.42
N GLU A 63 -0.26 12.52 -8.90
CA GLU A 63 0.12 13.71 -8.12
C GLU A 63 -0.77 13.86 -6.90
N ILE A 64 -2.09 13.61 -7.02
CA ILE A 64 -3.01 13.57 -5.88
C ILE A 64 -2.57 12.53 -4.85
N CYS A 65 -2.23 11.32 -5.30
CA CYS A 65 -1.73 10.24 -4.45
C CYS A 65 -0.45 10.67 -3.70
N SER A 66 0.51 11.29 -4.41
CA SER A 66 1.75 11.78 -3.82
C SER A 66 1.49 12.84 -2.74
N ARG A 67 0.63 13.81 -3.01
CA ARG A 67 0.25 14.87 -2.06
C ARG A 67 -0.44 14.30 -0.82
N LEU A 68 -1.32 13.31 -0.97
CA LEU A 68 -1.94 12.63 0.18
C LEU A 68 -0.88 11.92 1.02
N ARG A 69 0.11 11.27 0.40
CA ARG A 69 1.17 10.51 1.09
C ARG A 69 2.15 11.37 1.88
N GLU A 70 2.23 12.65 1.60
CA GLU A 70 3.05 13.57 2.42
C GLU A 70 2.49 13.74 3.84
N PHE A 71 1.17 13.52 4.03
CA PHE A 71 0.48 13.86 5.27
C PHE A 71 -0.37 12.73 5.86
N THR A 72 -0.61 11.63 5.13
CA THR A 72 -1.54 10.59 5.59
C THR A 72 -1.20 9.21 5.05
N ASP A 73 -1.52 8.18 5.83
CA ASP A 73 -1.44 6.76 5.47
C ASP A 73 -2.78 6.19 5.00
N VAL A 74 -3.75 7.05 4.61
CA VAL A 74 -5.05 6.59 4.12
C VAL A 74 -4.87 5.59 2.98
N PRO A 75 -5.57 4.44 2.97
CA PRO A 75 -5.49 3.49 1.86
C PRO A 75 -5.92 4.13 0.54
N ILE A 76 -5.11 3.96 -0.52
CA ILE A 76 -5.37 4.51 -1.85
C ILE A 76 -5.37 3.39 -2.88
N ILE A 77 -6.47 3.29 -3.65
CA ILE A 77 -6.57 2.46 -4.86
C ILE A 77 -6.48 3.37 -6.08
N LEU A 78 -5.57 3.07 -6.99
CA LEU A 78 -5.50 3.75 -8.29
C LEU A 78 -6.29 2.98 -9.35
N LEU A 79 -7.06 3.69 -10.16
CA LEU A 79 -7.68 3.17 -11.38
C LEU A 79 -6.82 3.59 -12.57
N THR A 80 -6.50 2.67 -13.48
CA THR A 80 -5.60 2.93 -14.62
C THR A 80 -6.12 2.31 -15.91
N ALA A 81 -5.82 2.93 -17.05
CA ALA A 81 -6.06 2.33 -18.36
C ALA A 81 -5.04 1.21 -18.64
N LYS A 82 -5.46 0.17 -19.37
CA LYS A 82 -4.67 -1.05 -19.61
C LYS A 82 -3.38 -0.83 -20.45
N ASP A 83 -3.29 0.28 -21.18
CA ASP A 83 -2.27 0.48 -22.23
C ASP A 83 -1.08 1.34 -21.80
N SER A 84 -1.02 1.78 -20.54
CA SER A 84 0.07 2.64 -20.07
C SER A 84 1.02 1.87 -19.14
N GLU A 85 1.94 1.07 -19.69
CA GLU A 85 3.06 0.50 -18.90
C GLU A 85 3.89 1.60 -18.22
N LEU A 86 3.93 2.80 -18.81
CA LEU A 86 4.62 3.96 -18.24
C LEU A 86 3.85 4.59 -17.07
N ASP A 87 2.51 4.72 -17.17
CA ASP A 87 1.67 5.22 -16.09
C ASP A 87 1.58 4.20 -14.94
N TYR A 88 1.60 2.93 -15.29
CA TYR A 88 1.73 1.82 -14.36
C TYR A 88 2.98 1.93 -13.48
N VAL A 89 4.15 2.17 -14.07
CA VAL A 89 5.42 2.34 -13.34
C VAL A 89 5.43 3.63 -12.52
N SER A 90 4.82 4.71 -13.01
CA SER A 90 4.77 6.01 -12.33
C SER A 90 3.80 6.01 -11.14
N GLY A 91 2.59 5.45 -11.30
CA GLY A 91 1.55 5.45 -10.26
C GLY A 91 1.93 4.67 -9.03
N ILE A 92 2.61 3.60 -9.24
CA ILE A 92 3.08 2.72 -8.20
C ILE A 92 4.30 3.31 -7.47
N THR A 93 5.08 4.19 -8.11
CA THR A 93 6.19 4.92 -7.45
C THR A 93 5.71 5.94 -6.42
N GLN A 94 4.46 6.37 -6.49
CA GLN A 94 3.94 7.49 -5.71
C GLN A 94 3.13 7.11 -4.45
N GLY A 95 3.09 5.81 -4.08
CA GLY A 95 2.61 5.44 -2.74
C GLY A 95 1.19 4.86 -2.67
N SER A 96 0.54 4.46 -3.79
CA SER A 96 -0.74 3.75 -3.72
C SER A 96 -0.60 2.39 -3.01
N ASP A 97 -1.66 1.92 -2.37
CA ASP A 97 -1.70 0.63 -1.69
C ASP A 97 -2.16 -0.49 -2.62
N ASP A 98 -2.92 -0.15 -3.65
CA ASP A 98 -3.40 -1.07 -4.67
C ASP A 98 -3.73 -0.31 -5.96
N TYR A 99 -3.93 -1.05 -7.05
CA TYR A 99 -4.36 -0.48 -8.33
C TYR A 99 -5.28 -1.47 -9.06
N LEU A 100 -6.12 -0.93 -9.95
CA LEU A 100 -7.06 -1.73 -10.73
C LEU A 100 -7.12 -1.21 -12.17
N THR A 101 -6.87 -2.11 -13.14
CA THR A 101 -6.89 -1.75 -14.57
C THR A 101 -8.31 -1.67 -15.11
N LYS A 102 -8.61 -0.62 -15.87
CA LYS A 102 -9.87 -0.48 -16.62
C LYS A 102 -9.80 -1.30 -17.94
N PRO A 103 -10.87 -2.02 -18.36
CA PRO A 103 -12.14 -2.18 -17.65
C PRO A 103 -12.06 -3.21 -16.52
N PHE A 104 -12.71 -2.93 -15.41
CA PHE A 104 -12.73 -3.82 -14.25
C PHE A 104 -14.16 -4.26 -13.88
N ARG A 105 -14.23 -5.35 -13.12
CA ARG A 105 -15.50 -5.80 -12.52
C ARG A 105 -15.68 -5.09 -11.16
N PRO A 106 -16.84 -4.46 -10.89
CA PRO A 106 -17.10 -3.78 -9.61
C PRO A 106 -16.89 -4.68 -8.39
N THR A 107 -17.15 -5.98 -8.52
CA THR A 107 -16.89 -6.99 -7.48
C THR A 107 -15.41 -7.10 -7.10
N ILE A 108 -14.51 -6.98 -8.08
CA ILE A 108 -13.06 -6.99 -7.83
C ILE A 108 -12.63 -5.74 -7.06
N LEU A 109 -13.14 -4.56 -7.46
CA LEU A 109 -12.90 -3.32 -6.72
C LEU A 109 -13.38 -3.44 -5.26
N LEU A 110 -14.59 -3.97 -5.04
CA LEU A 110 -15.14 -4.18 -3.70
C LEU A 110 -14.28 -5.10 -2.84
N MET A 111 -13.77 -6.20 -3.42
CA MET A 111 -12.85 -7.11 -2.71
C MET A 111 -11.59 -6.38 -2.26
N ARG A 112 -11.03 -5.50 -3.10
CA ARG A 112 -9.83 -4.70 -2.78
C ARG A 112 -10.12 -3.69 -1.67
N VAL A 113 -11.24 -2.98 -1.75
CA VAL A 113 -11.72 -2.06 -0.71
C VAL A 113 -11.84 -2.78 0.64
N LYS A 114 -12.54 -3.93 0.67
CA LYS A 114 -12.70 -4.74 1.90
C LYS A 114 -11.35 -5.20 2.47
N ALA A 115 -10.42 -5.63 1.62
CA ALA A 115 -9.10 -6.08 2.05
C ALA A 115 -8.28 -4.94 2.66
N LEU A 116 -8.31 -3.75 2.06
CA LEU A 116 -7.60 -2.57 2.57
C LEU A 116 -8.19 -2.07 3.90
N LEU A 117 -9.51 -1.92 4.00
CA LEU A 117 -10.19 -1.47 5.22
C LEU A 117 -10.02 -2.46 6.38
N ARG A 118 -10.11 -3.78 6.12
CA ARG A 118 -9.83 -4.81 7.13
C ARG A 118 -8.41 -4.67 7.68
N ARG A 119 -7.45 -4.29 6.85
CA ARG A 119 -6.05 -4.07 7.25
C ARG A 119 -5.92 -2.92 8.24
N VAL A 120 -6.61 -1.81 7.98
CA VAL A 120 -6.66 -0.65 8.90
C VAL A 120 -7.27 -1.05 10.25
N GLU A 121 -8.35 -1.82 10.25
CA GLU A 121 -8.95 -2.34 11.51
C GLU A 121 -8.00 -3.24 12.29
N MET A 122 -7.36 -4.18 11.60
CA MET A 122 -6.43 -5.10 12.26
C MET A 122 -5.23 -4.37 12.86
N SER A 123 -4.73 -3.32 12.19
CA SER A 123 -3.66 -2.47 12.73
C SER A 123 -4.10 -1.72 13.99
N LYS A 124 -5.33 -1.18 14.01
CA LYS A 124 -5.89 -0.50 15.18
C LYS A 124 -6.12 -1.44 16.37
N ASN A 125 -6.51 -2.69 16.12
CA ASN A 125 -6.86 -3.67 17.18
C ASN A 125 -5.65 -4.44 17.71
N LYS A 126 -4.52 -4.50 17.01
CA LYS A 126 -3.31 -5.23 17.41
C LYS A 126 -2.37 -4.46 18.34
N ILE A 127 -2.61 -3.18 18.60
CA ILE A 127 -1.72 -2.29 19.39
C ILE A 127 -1.48 -2.79 20.83
N SER A 128 -2.20 -3.80 21.33
CA SER A 128 -2.15 -4.17 22.76
C SER A 128 -1.26 -5.35 23.13
N GLU A 129 -0.69 -6.15 22.22
CA GLU A 129 0.07 -7.35 22.57
C GLU A 129 1.34 -7.64 21.74
N GLU A 130 1.65 -6.86 20.69
CA GLU A 130 2.82 -7.16 19.88
C GLU A 130 4.11 -6.59 20.50
N LYS A 131 5.11 -7.47 20.68
CA LYS A 131 6.47 -7.09 21.07
C LYS A 131 7.16 -6.34 19.94
N ASN A 132 8.10 -5.46 20.27
CA ASN A 132 8.98 -4.85 19.29
C ASN A 132 9.60 -5.92 18.38
N ILE A 133 9.50 -5.71 17.07
CA ILE A 133 10.11 -6.61 16.08
C ILE A 133 11.41 -5.97 15.62
N THR A 134 12.50 -6.72 15.68
CA THR A 134 13.82 -6.25 15.23
C THR A 134 14.36 -7.13 14.11
N ALA A 135 15.00 -6.52 13.12
CA ALA A 135 15.72 -7.21 12.06
C ALA A 135 16.89 -6.34 11.62
N GLY A 136 18.13 -6.76 11.94
CA GLY A 136 19.33 -5.95 11.73
C GLY A 136 19.22 -4.61 12.45
N ASP A 137 19.36 -3.51 11.71
CA ASP A 137 19.26 -2.13 12.20
C ASP A 137 17.84 -1.56 12.18
N LEU A 138 16.84 -2.38 11.83
CA LEU A 138 15.43 -1.99 11.85
C LEU A 138 14.76 -2.43 13.15
N ARG A 139 13.91 -1.53 13.69
CA ARG A 139 13.06 -1.80 14.85
C ARG A 139 11.66 -1.26 14.58
N PHE A 140 10.67 -2.14 14.56
CA PHE A 140 9.26 -1.78 14.53
C PHE A 140 8.74 -1.68 15.96
N VAL A 141 8.05 -0.59 16.26
CA VAL A 141 7.39 -0.31 17.54
C VAL A 141 5.88 -0.27 17.32
N PRO A 142 5.14 -1.29 17.79
CA PRO A 142 3.69 -1.38 17.55
C PRO A 142 2.90 -0.23 18.17
N GLU A 143 3.32 0.31 19.31
CA GLU A 143 2.60 1.35 20.04
C GLU A 143 2.43 2.64 19.25
N ASP A 144 3.42 2.99 18.45
CA ASP A 144 3.38 4.18 17.58
C ASP A 144 3.29 3.83 16.09
N ASN A 145 3.16 2.53 15.76
CA ASN A 145 3.07 1.99 14.40
C ASN A 145 4.22 2.45 13.50
N THR A 146 5.42 2.57 14.07
CA THR A 146 6.58 3.20 13.43
C THR A 146 7.76 2.25 13.30
N VAL A 147 8.47 2.35 12.20
CA VAL A 147 9.76 1.67 11.99
C VAL A 147 10.89 2.66 12.17
N TYR A 148 11.84 2.27 12.98
CA TYR A 148 13.10 2.98 13.20
C TYR A 148 14.25 2.24 12.50
N CYS A 149 15.14 3.03 11.90
CA CYS A 149 16.46 2.56 11.43
C CYS A 149 17.52 3.35 12.18
N ASN A 150 18.22 2.72 13.10
CA ASN A 150 19.14 3.40 14.02
C ASN A 150 18.41 4.53 14.73
N ASP A 151 17.78 5.03 15.23
CA ASP A 151 17.08 6.20 15.83
C ASP A 151 16.36 7.14 14.84
N LYS A 152 16.39 6.83 13.52
CA LYS A 152 15.65 7.61 12.52
C LYS A 152 14.35 6.89 12.14
N THR A 153 13.25 7.62 12.13
CA THR A 153 11.96 7.10 11.66
C THR A 153 11.93 6.94 10.15
N ILE A 154 11.32 5.86 9.68
CA ILE A 154 11.02 5.65 8.26
C ILE A 154 9.51 5.61 8.10
N CYS A 155 8.95 6.50 7.29
CA CYS A 155 7.52 6.52 6.98
C CYS A 155 7.18 5.48 5.91
N PHE A 156 6.32 4.52 6.26
CA PHE A 156 5.78 3.51 5.35
C PHE A 156 4.27 3.67 5.24
N SER A 157 3.69 3.38 4.05
CA SER A 157 2.25 3.20 3.97
C SER A 157 1.82 1.96 4.75
N GLN A 158 0.52 1.82 5.06
CA GLN A 158 0.01 0.67 5.81
C GLN A 158 0.35 -0.66 5.15
N THR A 159 0.31 -0.71 3.82
CA THR A 159 0.66 -1.92 3.06
C THR A 159 2.16 -2.23 3.09
N GLU A 160 2.99 -1.21 2.93
CA GLU A 160 4.44 -1.35 3.03
C GLU A 160 4.86 -1.78 4.44
N LEU A 161 4.27 -1.16 5.46
CA LEU A 161 4.54 -1.49 6.86
C LEU A 161 4.17 -2.94 7.18
N LYS A 162 2.96 -3.37 6.75
CA LYS A 162 2.52 -4.76 6.95
C LYS A 162 3.45 -5.74 6.25
N MET A 163 3.86 -5.47 5.01
CA MET A 163 4.80 -6.33 4.29
C MET A 163 6.17 -6.36 4.95
N LEU A 164 6.70 -5.21 5.34
CA LEU A 164 8.01 -5.11 6.00
C LEU A 164 8.01 -5.89 7.33
N THR A 165 7.04 -5.64 8.20
CA THR A 165 6.94 -6.30 9.51
C THR A 165 6.69 -7.80 9.39
N PHE A 166 5.92 -8.24 8.39
CA PHE A 166 5.76 -9.66 8.08
C PHE A 166 7.10 -10.32 7.72
N MET A 167 7.91 -9.66 6.90
CA MET A 167 9.24 -10.17 6.56
C MET A 167 10.24 -10.07 7.71
N MET A 168 10.17 -9.02 8.54
CA MET A 168 11.02 -8.85 9.72
C MET A 168 10.80 -9.95 10.76
N ASN A 169 9.56 -10.41 10.95
CA ASN A 169 9.23 -11.48 11.91
C ASN A 169 9.96 -12.81 11.62
N ARG A 170 10.35 -13.03 10.38
CA ARG A 170 11.12 -14.21 9.96
C ARG A 170 12.14 -13.79 8.91
N ALA A 171 13.05 -12.91 9.28
CA ALA A 171 14.19 -12.56 8.45
C ALA A 171 14.93 -13.84 7.99
N GLU A 172 15.57 -13.79 6.85
CA GLU A 172 16.23 -14.89 6.14
C GLU A 172 15.28 -15.93 5.50
N LYS A 173 13.98 -15.95 5.85
CA LYS A 173 13.01 -16.79 5.14
C LYS A 173 12.72 -16.23 3.74
N ALA A 174 12.72 -17.13 2.74
CA ALA A 174 12.24 -16.83 1.40
C ALA A 174 10.71 -16.96 1.34
N TYR A 175 10.05 -16.01 0.70
CA TYR A 175 8.60 -15.99 0.48
C TYR A 175 8.33 -15.94 -1.02
N SER A 176 7.37 -16.74 -1.49
CA SER A 176 6.90 -16.61 -2.88
C SER A 176 6.10 -15.32 -3.07
N ARG A 177 5.94 -14.88 -4.33
CA ARG A 177 5.08 -13.73 -4.64
C ARG A 177 3.65 -13.96 -4.22
N GLU A 178 3.16 -15.18 -4.40
CA GLU A 178 1.81 -15.59 -4.02
C GLU A 178 1.62 -15.61 -2.50
N GLU A 179 2.59 -16.13 -1.73
CA GLU A 179 2.55 -16.08 -0.27
C GLU A 179 2.46 -14.64 0.23
N LEU A 180 3.27 -13.72 -0.32
CA LEU A 180 3.23 -12.31 0.04
C LEU A 180 1.91 -11.66 -0.37
N LEU A 181 1.40 -11.96 -1.57
CA LEU A 181 0.12 -11.45 -2.04
C LEU A 181 -1.02 -11.87 -1.12
N ASN A 182 -1.11 -13.15 -0.81
CA ASN A 182 -2.16 -13.70 0.05
C ASN A 182 -2.08 -13.14 1.48
N GLU A 183 -0.88 -13.08 2.06
CA GLU A 183 -0.69 -12.58 3.44
C GLU A 183 -0.98 -11.09 3.56
N ILE A 184 -0.53 -10.30 2.59
CA ILE A 184 -0.63 -8.85 2.64
C ILE A 184 -1.99 -8.36 2.13
N TRP A 185 -2.49 -8.88 1.02
CA TRP A 185 -3.77 -8.45 0.42
C TRP A 185 -4.94 -9.39 0.68
N GLY A 186 -4.69 -10.67 0.95
CA GLY A 186 -5.73 -11.68 1.19
C GLY A 186 -6.48 -12.06 -0.10
N TYR A 187 -5.81 -11.96 -1.25
CA TYR A 187 -6.36 -12.37 -2.54
C TYR A 187 -5.98 -13.82 -2.84
N GLU A 188 -6.93 -14.58 -3.39
CA GLU A 188 -6.64 -15.86 -4.04
C GLU A 188 -5.99 -15.63 -5.41
N SER A 189 -5.27 -16.62 -5.92
CA SER A 189 -4.23 -16.60 -6.95
C SER A 189 -4.56 -16.05 -8.34
N GLU A 190 -5.74 -15.48 -8.60
CA GLU A 190 -6.10 -14.93 -9.93
C GLU A 190 -5.74 -13.42 -10.09
N VAL A 191 -5.17 -12.79 -9.08
CA VAL A 191 -4.82 -11.36 -9.10
C VAL A 191 -3.34 -11.19 -9.46
N GLU A 192 -3.04 -10.21 -10.31
CA GLU A 192 -1.68 -9.90 -10.75
C GLU A 192 -0.70 -9.72 -9.59
N THR A 193 0.38 -10.52 -9.57
CA THR A 193 1.44 -10.49 -8.55
C THR A 193 2.31 -9.23 -8.60
N ARG A 194 2.10 -8.37 -9.58
CA ARG A 194 2.88 -7.13 -9.80
C ARG A 194 2.79 -6.14 -8.63
N VAL A 195 1.66 -6.12 -7.90
CA VAL A 195 1.51 -5.26 -6.71
C VAL A 195 2.53 -5.62 -5.62
N THR A 196 2.88 -6.90 -5.50
CA THR A 196 3.90 -7.39 -4.57
C THR A 196 5.29 -6.87 -4.96
N ASP A 197 5.66 -7.03 -6.24
CA ASP A 197 6.97 -6.61 -6.77
C ASP A 197 7.18 -5.11 -6.54
N GLU A 198 6.15 -4.33 -6.75
CA GLU A 198 6.20 -2.90 -6.61
C GLU A 198 6.27 -2.43 -5.15
N THR A 199 5.48 -3.03 -4.28
CA THR A 199 5.58 -2.73 -2.85
C THR A 199 6.98 -3.04 -2.32
N ILE A 200 7.59 -4.16 -2.74
CA ILE A 200 8.99 -4.48 -2.43
C ILE A 200 9.95 -3.40 -2.97
N ARG A 201 9.73 -2.92 -4.19
CA ARG A 201 10.57 -1.85 -4.78
C ARG A 201 10.51 -0.57 -3.95
N ARG A 202 9.32 -0.16 -3.50
CA ARG A 202 9.15 1.03 -2.63
C ARG A 202 9.81 0.85 -1.28
N ILE A 203 9.64 -0.30 -0.64
CA ILE A 203 10.29 -0.60 0.63
C ILE A 203 11.81 -0.52 0.45
N ARG A 204 12.37 -1.15 -0.58
CA ARG A 204 13.82 -1.08 -0.88
C ARG A 204 14.33 0.35 -1.02
N LYS A 205 13.58 1.21 -1.73
CA LYS A 205 13.92 2.62 -1.91
C LYS A 205 13.98 3.34 -0.57
N LYS A 206 12.99 3.15 0.30
CA LYS A 206 12.93 3.78 1.63
C LYS A 206 14.04 3.27 2.55
N LEU A 207 14.34 1.98 2.57
CA LEU A 207 15.44 1.40 3.32
C LEU A 207 16.80 1.98 2.86
N LEU A 208 17.01 2.09 1.55
CA LEU A 208 18.22 2.69 0.99
C LEU A 208 18.37 4.16 1.38
N GLN A 209 17.28 4.94 1.31
CA GLN A 209 17.28 6.36 1.71
C GLN A 209 17.56 6.54 3.20
N ALA A 210 17.11 5.62 4.04
CA ALA A 210 17.40 5.62 5.47
C ALA A 210 18.82 5.16 5.81
N GLY A 211 19.54 4.60 4.85
CA GLY A 211 20.88 4.02 5.06
C GLY A 211 20.85 2.69 5.81
N SER A 212 19.74 1.95 5.74
CA SER A 212 19.62 0.66 6.41
C SER A 212 20.57 -0.38 5.82
N SER A 213 21.16 -1.21 6.69
CA SER A 213 21.96 -2.38 6.33
C SER A 213 21.10 -3.55 5.85
N VAL A 214 19.81 -3.56 6.22
CA VAL A 214 18.84 -4.58 5.82
C VAL A 214 18.54 -4.47 4.33
N LYS A 215 18.54 -5.61 3.64
CA LYS A 215 18.23 -5.69 2.20
C LYS A 215 17.11 -6.69 1.95
N ILE A 216 16.29 -6.41 0.97
CA ILE A 216 15.34 -7.40 0.44
C ILE A 216 15.90 -7.89 -0.88
N GLU A 217 16.28 -9.16 -0.95
CA GLU A 217 16.82 -9.80 -2.15
C GLU A 217 15.70 -10.40 -3.01
N THR A 218 15.92 -10.45 -4.33
CA THR A 218 15.07 -11.20 -5.25
C THR A 218 15.62 -12.61 -5.39
N ILE A 219 14.76 -13.61 -5.15
CA ILE A 219 15.07 -15.00 -5.44
C ILE A 219 14.42 -15.33 -6.78
N TRP A 220 15.26 -15.47 -7.81
CA TRP A 220 14.83 -15.65 -9.18
C TRP A 220 13.87 -16.85 -9.33
N GLY A 221 12.78 -16.62 -10.04
CA GLY A 221 11.74 -17.64 -10.26
C GLY A 221 10.88 -17.97 -9.04
N PHE A 222 11.14 -17.36 -7.85
CA PHE A 222 10.41 -17.65 -6.62
C PHE A 222 9.76 -16.42 -6.00
N GLY A 223 10.55 -15.46 -5.53
CA GLY A 223 10.00 -14.31 -4.81
C GLY A 223 11.09 -13.48 -4.11
N TYR A 224 10.94 -13.28 -2.80
CA TYR A 224 11.76 -12.33 -2.04
C TYR A 224 12.21 -12.89 -0.69
N ARG A 225 13.33 -12.39 -0.20
CA ARG A 225 13.88 -12.69 1.12
C ARG A 225 14.47 -11.42 1.73
N MET A 226 14.17 -11.17 3.00
CA MET A 226 14.86 -10.14 3.76
C MET A 226 16.18 -10.70 4.28
N LYS A 227 17.26 -9.96 4.04
CA LYS A 227 18.57 -10.20 4.63
C LYS A 227 18.93 -9.13 5.63
N THR A 228 19.29 -9.55 6.81
CA THR A 228 19.99 -8.70 7.79
C THR A 228 21.49 -8.78 7.48
N ALA A 229 22.24 -7.69 7.68
CA ALA A 229 23.69 -7.77 7.54
C ALA A 229 24.20 -8.85 8.50
N GLU A 230 24.92 -9.84 7.99
CA GLU A 230 25.66 -10.77 8.84
C GLU A 230 26.59 -9.93 9.73
N GLU A 231 26.52 -10.15 11.05
CA GLU A 231 27.66 -9.81 11.90
C GLU A 231 28.85 -10.51 11.25
N THR A 232 29.78 -9.73 10.72
CA THR A 232 31.07 -10.26 10.27
C THR A 232 31.75 -10.87 11.47
N GLY A 233 31.38 -12.11 11.71
CA GLY A 233 32.05 -12.96 12.69
C GLY A 233 33.49 -13.04 12.29
N ASN A 234 34.32 -12.54 13.18
CA ASN A 234 35.77 -12.50 13.15
C ASN A 234 36.28 -13.93 13.16
N GLU A 235 36.31 -14.61 12.02
CA GLU A 235 37.13 -15.81 11.86
C GLU A 235 38.57 -15.37 11.67
N LYS A 236 39.26 -15.16 12.79
CA LYS A 236 40.70 -15.22 12.84
C LYS A 236 41.10 -16.70 12.84
N TYR A 237 41.72 -17.11 11.76
CA TYR A 237 42.68 -18.20 11.78
C TYR A 237 44.07 -17.62 11.97
#